data_0e13f35922c0555043bac98e6f159d8d
#
_entry.id   0e13f35922c0555043bac98e6f159d8d
#
_cell.length_a   1.000
_cell.length_b   1.000
_cell.length_c   1.000
_cell.angle_alpha   90.00
_cell.angle_beta   90.00
_cell.angle_gamma   90.00
#
_symmetry.space_group_name_H-M   'P 1'
#
loop_
_entity.id
_entity.type
_entity.pdbx_description
1 polymer ?
#
loop_
_entity_poly.entity_id
_entity_poly.type
_entity_poly.pdbx_seq_one_letter_code
_entity_poly.pdbx_strand_id
1 'polypeptide(L)' 'MTLEEIKCSSKIFLTPADVAKVLGSDPHTVRCMARQRPELLGFEFTFSGNRMKIPRLAFLRFLGEIN' A
#
# COMPACT_ATOMS: atom_id res chain seq x y z
N MET A 1 -4.67 10.22 -2.91
CA MET A 1 -4.44 9.56 -4.20
C MET A 1 -5.57 8.58 -4.47
N THR A 2 -6.14 8.61 -5.67
CA THR A 2 -7.21 7.69 -6.03
C THR A 2 -6.63 6.42 -6.65
N LEU A 3 -7.48 5.39 -6.81
CA LEU A 3 -7.07 4.15 -7.46
C LEU A 3 -6.57 4.39 -8.89
N GLU A 4 -7.26 5.26 -9.63
CA GLU A 4 -6.86 5.58 -11.00
C GLU A 4 -5.50 6.27 -11.04
N GLU A 5 -5.22 7.15 -10.09
CA GLU A 5 -3.91 7.79 -9.99
C GLU A 5 -2.82 6.77 -9.72
N ILE A 6 -3.09 5.77 -8.90
CA ILE A 6 -2.15 4.69 -8.63
C ILE A 6 -1.87 3.87 -9.89
N LYS A 7 -2.92 3.53 -10.65
CA LYS A 7 -2.77 2.78 -11.89
C LYS A 7 -1.94 3.53 -12.93
N CYS A 8 -2.13 4.83 -13.00
CA CYS A 8 -1.45 5.69 -13.98
C CYS A 8 -0.09 6.18 -13.49
N SER A 9 0.24 5.93 -12.21
CA SER A 9 1.49 6.39 -11.64
C SER A 9 2.69 5.64 -12.21
N SER A 10 3.80 6.34 -12.39
CA SER A 10 5.07 5.73 -12.77
C SER A 10 5.86 5.26 -11.55
N LYS A 11 5.35 5.48 -10.35
CA LYS A 11 6.02 5.06 -9.12
C LYS A 11 6.03 3.53 -9.01
N ILE A 12 7.18 2.99 -8.62
CA ILE A 12 7.30 1.55 -8.36
C ILE A 12 6.72 1.21 -6.98
N PHE A 13 6.93 2.11 -6.02
CA PHE A 13 6.47 1.91 -4.64
C PHE A 13 5.48 3.00 -4.23
N LEU A 14 4.51 2.60 -3.43
CA LEU A 14 3.55 3.50 -2.81
C LEU A 14 3.92 3.74 -1.36
N THR A 15 3.39 4.83 -0.80
CA THR A 15 3.55 5.13 0.63
C THR A 15 2.33 4.64 1.40
N PRO A 16 2.42 4.50 2.73
CA PRO A 16 1.23 4.19 3.52
C PRO A 16 0.10 5.21 3.34
N ALA A 17 0.45 6.49 3.12
CA ALA A 17 -0.54 7.53 2.88
C ALA A 17 -1.33 7.27 1.60
N ASP A 18 -0.66 6.83 0.54
CA ASP A 18 -1.31 6.51 -0.74
C ASP A 18 -2.29 5.35 -0.57
N VAL A 19 -1.85 4.29 0.09
CA VAL A 19 -2.65 3.09 0.34
C VAL A 19 -3.85 3.43 1.24
N ALA A 20 -3.61 4.21 2.29
CA ALA A 20 -4.66 4.57 3.23
C ALA A 20 -5.79 5.35 2.56
N LYS A 21 -5.46 6.25 1.63
CA LYS A 21 -6.48 7.00 0.89
C LYS A 21 -7.39 6.09 0.08
N VAL A 22 -6.81 5.08 -0.56
CA VAL A 22 -7.59 4.13 -1.37
C VAL A 22 -8.46 3.25 -0.47
N LEU A 23 -7.92 2.81 0.66
CA LEU A 23 -8.63 1.93 1.59
C LEU A 23 -9.58 2.67 2.52
N GLY A 24 -9.53 3.99 2.54
CA GLY A 24 -10.34 4.78 3.46
C GLY A 24 -9.85 4.71 4.89
N SER A 25 -8.56 4.48 5.08
CA SER A 25 -7.95 4.30 6.40
C SER A 25 -6.94 5.43 6.69
N ASP A 26 -6.35 5.36 7.87
CA ASP A 26 -5.33 6.30 8.31
C ASP A 26 -3.95 5.73 7.98
N PRO A 27 -2.99 6.53 7.48
CA PRO A 27 -1.62 6.05 7.24
C PRO A 27 -0.97 5.44 8.47
N HIS A 28 -1.24 6.00 9.64
CA HIS A 28 -0.71 5.46 10.89
C HIS A 28 -1.24 4.05 11.15
N THR A 29 -2.53 3.83 10.90
CA THR A 29 -3.14 2.52 11.05
C THR A 29 -2.50 1.49 10.12
N VAL A 30 -2.26 1.88 8.86
CA VAL A 30 -1.61 0.99 7.89
C VAL A 30 -0.21 0.59 8.38
N ARG A 31 0.56 1.54 8.87
CA ARG A 31 1.91 1.25 9.39
C ARG A 31 1.87 0.36 10.62
N CYS A 32 0.94 0.60 11.52
CA CYS A 32 0.79 -0.22 12.72
C CYS A 32 0.43 -1.66 12.37
N MET A 33 -0.50 -1.85 11.45
CA MET A 33 -0.88 -3.18 10.98
C MET A 33 0.31 -3.89 10.33
N ALA A 34 1.10 -3.17 9.53
CA ALA A 34 2.26 -3.75 8.89
C ALA A 34 3.29 -4.26 9.89
N ARG A 35 3.42 -3.60 11.03
CA ARG A 35 4.39 -3.99 12.06
C ARG A 35 3.86 -5.07 13.00
N GLN A 36 2.59 -4.97 13.39
CA GLN A 36 2.01 -5.85 14.39
C GLN A 36 1.29 -7.04 13.77
N ARG A 37 0.56 -6.80 12.69
CA ARG A 37 -0.24 -7.83 12.03
C ARG A 37 -0.14 -7.73 10.51
N PRO A 38 1.04 -8.03 9.94
CA PRO A 38 1.23 -7.91 8.51
C PRO A 38 0.28 -8.79 7.70
N GLU A 39 -0.17 -9.91 8.26
CA GLU A 39 -1.09 -10.82 7.58
C GLU A 39 -2.45 -10.19 7.30
N LEU A 40 -2.82 -9.15 8.03
CA LEU A 40 -4.11 -8.49 7.83
C LEU A 40 -4.12 -7.53 6.63
N LEU A 41 -2.95 -7.14 6.15
CA LEU A 41 -2.87 -6.22 5.01
C LEU A 41 -3.21 -6.90 3.69
N GLY A 42 -2.84 -8.16 3.53
CA GLY A 42 -3.18 -8.92 2.33
C GLY A 42 -2.34 -8.61 1.09
N PHE A 43 -1.33 -7.76 1.19
CA PHE A 43 -0.44 -7.44 0.09
C PHE A 43 1.00 -7.32 0.59
N GLU A 44 1.95 -7.48 -0.35
CA GLU A 44 3.36 -7.39 -0.02
C GLU A 44 3.78 -5.96 0.29
N PHE A 45 4.74 -5.82 1.17
CA PHE A 45 5.34 -4.54 1.50
C PHE A 45 6.76 -4.77 2.04
N THR A 46 7.54 -3.69 2.12
CA THR A 46 8.87 -3.76 2.69
C THR A 46 9.14 -2.50 3.50
N PHE A 47 10.08 -2.59 4.44
CA PHE A 47 10.53 -1.46 5.21
C PHE A 47 11.96 -1.09 4.81
N SER A 48 12.19 0.21 4.64
CA SER A 48 13.53 0.76 4.42
C SER A 48 13.76 1.78 5.51
N GLY A 49 14.50 1.38 6.55
CA GLY A 49 14.63 2.20 7.75
C GLY A 49 13.29 2.39 8.41
N ASN A 50 12.88 3.64 8.57
CA ASN A 50 11.58 3.99 9.18
C ASN A 50 10.46 4.14 8.15
N ARG A 51 10.75 3.88 6.87
CA ARG A 51 9.77 4.08 5.80
C ARG A 51 9.23 2.75 5.31
N MET A 52 7.91 2.68 5.18
CA MET A 52 7.23 1.54 4.60
C MET A 52 7.06 1.79 3.11
N LYS A 53 7.43 0.80 2.31
CA LYS A 53 7.28 0.87 0.85
C LYS A 53 6.39 -0.28 0.40
N ILE A 54 5.41 0.04 -0.42
CA ILE A 54 4.44 -0.94 -0.90
C ILE A 54 4.57 -1.02 -2.41
N PRO A 55 4.98 -2.19 -2.97
CA PRO A 55 5.05 -2.32 -4.41
C PRO A 55 3.69 -2.03 -5.04
N ARG A 56 3.66 -1.13 -6.01
CA ARG A 56 2.41 -0.74 -6.65
C ARG A 56 1.68 -1.93 -7.26
N LEU A 57 2.40 -2.81 -7.92
CA LEU A 57 1.80 -3.97 -8.55
C LEU A 57 1.18 -4.93 -7.53
N ALA A 58 1.86 -5.14 -6.40
CA ALA A 58 1.33 -6.00 -5.35
C ALA A 58 0.03 -5.46 -4.78
N PHE A 59 -0.04 -4.14 -4.58
CA PHE A 59 -1.26 -3.50 -4.08
C PHE A 59 -2.40 -3.60 -5.09
N LEU A 60 -2.10 -3.39 -6.38
CA LEU A 60 -3.12 -3.51 -7.43
C LEU A 60 -3.65 -4.94 -7.54
N ARG A 61 -2.79 -5.93 -7.38
CA ARG A 61 -3.22 -7.33 -7.35
C ARG A 61 -4.14 -7.62 -6.19
N PHE A 62 -3.82 -7.06 -5.03
CA PHE A 62 -4.65 -7.19 -3.85
C PHE A 62 -6.05 -6.63 -4.10
N LEU A 63 -6.15 -5.51 -4.82
CA LEU A 63 -7.43 -4.90 -5.16
C LEU A 63 -8.17 -5.61 -6.29
N GLY A 64 -7.51 -6.57 -6.96
CA GLY A 64 -8.11 -7.27 -8.09
C GLY A 64 -8.06 -6.50 -9.40
N GLU A 65 -7.24 -5.46 -9.49
CA GLU A 65 -7.17 -4.60 -10.68
C GLU A 65 -6.23 -5.14 -11.75
N ILE A 66 -5.31 -6.04 -11.38
CA ILE A 66 -4.43 -6.72 -12.33
C ILE A 66 -4.31 -8.18 -11.91
N ASN A 67 -4.01 -9.02 -12.87
CA ASN A 67 -3.84 -10.45 -12.66
C ASN A 67 -2.37 -10.83 -12.51
#